data_3b878d4916b9bbe9c9db13bb1a44cee8
#
_entry.id   3b878d4916b9bbe9c9db13bb1a44cee8
#
_cell.length_a   1.000
_cell.length_b   1.000
_cell.length_c   1.000
_cell.angle_alpha   90.00
_cell.angle_beta   90.00
_cell.angle_gamma   90.00
#
_symmetry.space_group_name_H-M   'P 1'
#
loop_
_entity.id
_entity.type
_entity.pdbx_description
1 polymer ?
#
loop_
_entity_poly.entity_id
_entity_poly.type
_entity_poly.pdbx_seq_one_letter_code
_entity_poly.pdbx_strand_id
1 'polypeptide(L)'
;MVGFRTNNFINKVSFKASISDKDIDSLKDAKQHFSDCYLMTTLETLAQTENGRKVLKEQIQRDDLDPTQISCYLYTMDGIREKYTIPTNSVIKGYEKVFEKQPNEIVRSVDLSVNEYEKKYKTKPLVSNIRDNFNDYKFEFNLPSNFMKMISGKNPHVIGETNLNLDLTSYKNEVIELFKRMDKEKKHSFVISTGAKPLDGHYWHVYVIQEVDLEKNTITVKEKRGNKPQTLTIDEALKTFKFIAGYFNSDLEK
;
A
#
# COMPACT_ATOMS: atom_id res chain seq x y z
N MET A 1 -28.61 -28.37 -50.23
CA MET A 1 -28.59 -27.04 -49.57
C MET A 1 -27.85 -27.18 -48.27
N VAL A 2 -26.59 -26.73 -48.22
CA VAL A 2 -25.73 -26.82 -47.02
C VAL A 2 -25.75 -25.41 -46.39
N GLY A 3 -26.42 -25.31 -45.25
CA GLY A 3 -26.52 -24.05 -44.51
C GLY A 3 -25.21 -23.74 -43.77
N PHE A 4 -24.50 -22.70 -44.20
CA PHE A 4 -23.37 -22.14 -43.47
C PHE A 4 -23.90 -21.39 -42.24
N ARG A 5 -23.67 -21.94 -41.03
CA ARG A 5 -23.77 -21.17 -39.78
C ARG A 5 -22.55 -20.31 -39.66
N THR A 6 -22.68 -19.02 -39.90
CA THR A 6 -21.67 -18.01 -39.54
C THR A 6 -21.68 -17.86 -38.01
N ASN A 7 -20.70 -18.45 -37.36
CA ASN A 7 -20.40 -18.10 -35.94
C ASN A 7 -19.82 -16.68 -35.93
N ASN A 8 -20.67 -15.69 -35.69
CA ASN A 8 -20.24 -14.35 -35.33
C ASN A 8 -19.58 -14.42 -33.94
N PHE A 9 -18.26 -14.67 -33.91
CA PHE A 9 -17.44 -14.33 -32.76
C PHE A 9 -17.39 -12.80 -32.70
N ILE A 10 -18.35 -12.18 -32.02
CA ILE A 10 -18.19 -10.81 -31.53
C ILE A 10 -17.06 -10.89 -30.52
N ASN A 11 -15.87 -10.48 -30.94
CA ASN A 11 -14.79 -10.16 -29.99
C ASN A 11 -15.33 -9.04 -29.10
N LYS A 12 -15.86 -9.41 -27.91
CA LYS A 12 -16.20 -8.45 -26.89
C LYS A 12 -14.89 -7.78 -26.47
N VAL A 13 -14.64 -6.61 -27.03
CA VAL A 13 -13.56 -5.75 -26.54
C VAL A 13 -13.98 -5.33 -25.14
N SER A 14 -13.39 -5.94 -24.13
CA SER A 14 -13.59 -5.52 -22.74
C SER A 14 -12.91 -4.18 -22.56
N PHE A 15 -13.69 -3.13 -22.45
CA PHE A 15 -13.21 -1.84 -22.00
C PHE A 15 -13.03 -1.93 -20.48
N LYS A 16 -11.86 -1.56 -19.99
CA LYS A 16 -11.57 -1.50 -18.58
C LYS A 16 -11.60 -0.05 -18.13
N ALA A 17 -12.50 0.25 -17.20
CA ALA A 17 -12.51 1.55 -16.56
C ALA A 17 -11.54 1.58 -15.39
N SER A 18 -10.79 2.67 -15.29
CA SER A 18 -10.05 2.98 -14.05
C SER A 18 -11.03 3.11 -12.89
N ILE A 19 -10.58 2.78 -11.67
CA ILE A 19 -11.37 3.08 -10.48
C ILE A 19 -11.66 4.59 -10.41
N SER A 20 -12.83 4.92 -9.86
CA SER A 20 -13.29 6.30 -9.75
C SER A 20 -12.54 7.08 -8.65
N ASP A 21 -12.65 8.41 -8.67
CA ASP A 21 -12.14 9.23 -7.57
C ASP A 21 -12.82 8.91 -6.24
N LYS A 22 -14.10 8.55 -6.26
CA LYS A 22 -14.83 8.08 -5.07
C LYS A 22 -14.25 6.78 -4.50
N ASP A 23 -13.86 5.84 -5.37
CA ASP A 23 -13.18 4.61 -4.95
C ASP A 23 -11.85 4.93 -4.27
N ILE A 24 -11.06 5.85 -4.85
CA ILE A 24 -9.78 6.28 -4.27
C ILE A 24 -9.98 7.00 -2.94
N ASP A 25 -10.96 7.88 -2.85
CA ASP A 25 -11.26 8.59 -1.59
C ASP A 25 -11.66 7.61 -0.48
N SER A 26 -12.37 6.53 -0.82
CA SER A 26 -12.75 5.49 0.15
C SER A 26 -11.55 4.76 0.78
N LEU A 27 -10.38 4.78 0.13
CA LEU A 27 -9.14 4.19 0.69
C LEU A 27 -8.66 4.93 1.94
N LYS A 28 -8.94 6.24 2.06
CA LYS A 28 -8.58 7.06 3.22
C LYS A 28 -9.33 6.63 4.48
N ASP A 29 -10.56 6.15 4.31
CA ASP A 29 -11.46 5.74 5.40
C ASP A 29 -11.46 4.23 5.64
N ALA A 30 -10.83 3.45 4.77
CA ALA A 30 -10.72 2.01 4.91
C ALA A 30 -9.92 1.66 6.16
N LYS A 31 -10.48 0.78 7.01
CA LYS A 31 -9.84 0.34 8.26
C LYS A 31 -9.06 -0.94 8.05
N GLN A 32 -7.95 -1.06 8.74
CA GLN A 32 -7.14 -2.26 8.76
C GLN A 32 -7.82 -3.37 9.56
N HIS A 33 -7.92 -4.56 8.99
CA HIS A 33 -8.48 -5.75 9.62
C HIS A 33 -7.49 -6.91 9.71
N PHE A 34 -6.34 -6.81 9.04
CA PHE A 34 -5.24 -7.79 9.02
C PHE A 34 -3.92 -7.18 9.47
N SER A 35 -2.85 -7.97 9.39
CA SER A 35 -1.47 -7.49 9.53
C SER A 35 -0.92 -6.89 8.21
N ASP A 36 -1.80 -6.22 7.47
CA ASP A 36 -1.59 -5.59 6.15
C ASP A 36 -1.35 -4.07 6.24
N CYS A 37 -0.89 -3.60 7.40
CA CYS A 37 -0.67 -2.16 7.64
C CYS A 37 0.19 -1.50 6.54
N TYR A 38 1.20 -2.20 6.04
CA TYR A 38 2.07 -1.73 4.97
C TYR A 38 1.30 -1.44 3.67
N LEU A 39 0.34 -2.30 3.32
CA LEU A 39 -0.48 -2.19 2.12
C LEU A 39 -1.50 -1.06 2.29
N MET A 40 -2.25 -1.09 3.38
CA MET A 40 -3.31 -0.12 3.68
C MET A 40 -2.76 1.31 3.76
N THR A 41 -1.63 1.52 4.44
CA THR A 41 -1.01 2.84 4.54
C THR A 41 -0.42 3.30 3.20
N THR A 42 0.12 2.39 2.39
CA THR A 42 0.58 2.72 1.04
C THR A 42 -0.56 3.17 0.15
N LEU A 43 -1.69 2.46 0.14
CA LEU A 43 -2.87 2.87 -0.64
C LEU A 43 -3.40 4.24 -0.20
N GLU A 44 -3.52 4.48 1.12
CA GLU A 44 -3.96 5.78 1.64
C GLU A 44 -3.02 6.91 1.25
N THR A 45 -1.70 6.70 1.42
CA THR A 45 -0.74 7.77 1.16
C THR A 45 -0.65 8.11 -0.33
N LEU A 46 -0.76 7.11 -1.23
CA LEU A 46 -0.87 7.35 -2.68
C LEU A 46 -2.17 8.11 -3.03
N ALA A 47 -3.27 7.81 -2.35
CA ALA A 47 -4.53 8.51 -2.55
C ALA A 47 -4.50 10.01 -2.15
N GLN A 48 -3.48 10.46 -1.41
CA GLN A 48 -3.33 11.85 -0.96
C GLN A 48 -2.71 12.78 -2.02
N THR A 49 -2.01 12.24 -3.02
CA THR A 49 -1.31 13.03 -4.04
C THR A 49 -1.92 12.84 -5.43
N GLU A 50 -1.80 13.84 -6.29
CA GLU A 50 -2.36 13.79 -7.65
C GLU A 50 -1.76 12.64 -8.46
N ASN A 51 -0.42 12.52 -8.48
CA ASN A 51 0.26 11.49 -9.25
C ASN A 51 0.13 10.11 -8.60
N GLY A 52 0.02 10.01 -7.26
CA GLY A 52 -0.34 8.79 -6.57
C GLY A 52 -1.74 8.29 -6.96
N ARG A 53 -2.71 9.20 -7.09
CA ARG A 53 -4.06 8.86 -7.59
C ARG A 53 -4.02 8.37 -9.04
N LYS A 54 -3.18 8.97 -9.90
CA LYS A 54 -2.97 8.47 -11.28
C LYS A 54 -2.41 7.05 -11.28
N VAL A 55 -1.41 6.78 -10.43
CA VAL A 55 -0.87 5.42 -10.25
C VAL A 55 -1.99 4.45 -9.84
N LEU A 56 -2.78 4.77 -8.83
CA LEU A 56 -3.88 3.90 -8.40
C LEU A 56 -4.89 3.64 -9.53
N LYS A 57 -5.28 4.67 -10.31
CA LYS A 57 -6.18 4.53 -11.45
C LYS A 57 -5.61 3.65 -12.58
N GLU A 58 -4.30 3.68 -12.78
CA GLU A 58 -3.65 2.85 -13.80
C GLU A 58 -3.48 1.40 -13.36
N GLN A 59 -3.25 1.18 -12.07
CA GLN A 59 -2.97 -0.15 -11.56
C GLN A 59 -4.22 -0.89 -11.07
N ILE A 60 -5.32 -0.19 -10.80
CA ILE A 60 -6.55 -0.82 -10.31
C ILE A 60 -7.68 -0.46 -11.27
N GLN A 61 -8.31 -1.46 -11.87
CA GLN A 61 -9.33 -1.28 -12.90
C GLN A 61 -10.53 -2.18 -12.65
N ARG A 62 -11.73 -1.64 -12.84
CA ARG A 62 -12.97 -2.43 -12.91
C ARG A 62 -13.15 -2.97 -14.32
N ASP A 63 -13.80 -4.12 -14.43
CA ASP A 63 -14.25 -4.61 -15.73
C ASP A 63 -15.62 -3.99 -16.03
N ASP A 64 -15.73 -3.25 -17.14
CA ASP A 64 -16.99 -2.58 -17.53
C ASP A 64 -18.10 -3.58 -17.89
N LEU A 65 -17.73 -4.78 -18.34
CA LEU A 65 -18.66 -5.84 -18.71
C LEU A 65 -19.04 -6.73 -17.52
N ASP A 66 -18.19 -6.77 -16.52
CA ASP A 66 -18.41 -7.53 -15.27
C ASP A 66 -17.92 -6.70 -14.07
N PRO A 67 -18.76 -5.81 -13.54
CA PRO A 67 -18.41 -4.96 -12.40
C PRO A 67 -18.12 -5.73 -11.12
N THR A 68 -18.38 -7.04 -11.10
CA THR A 68 -18.01 -7.91 -9.98
C THR A 68 -16.53 -8.33 -10.01
N GLN A 69 -15.75 -7.86 -10.99
CA GLN A 69 -14.33 -8.14 -11.09
C GLN A 69 -13.49 -6.86 -11.01
N ILE A 70 -12.42 -6.94 -10.24
CA ILE A 70 -11.38 -5.92 -10.16
C ILE A 70 -10.06 -6.53 -10.63
N SER A 71 -9.38 -5.82 -11.52
CA SER A 71 -8.05 -6.17 -11.99
C SER A 71 -7.02 -5.27 -11.33
N CYS A 72 -6.05 -5.86 -10.64
CA CYS A 72 -4.89 -5.17 -10.11
C CYS A 72 -3.66 -5.49 -10.97
N TYR A 73 -2.88 -4.48 -11.29
CA TYR A 73 -1.61 -4.65 -11.97
C TYR A 73 -0.49 -4.41 -10.97
N LEU A 74 0.40 -5.39 -10.86
CA LEU A 74 1.54 -5.34 -9.96
C LEU A 74 2.83 -5.54 -10.77
N TYR A 75 3.85 -4.79 -10.42
CA TYR A 75 5.18 -4.95 -11.02
C TYR A 75 5.98 -6.00 -10.25
N THR A 76 6.65 -6.88 -10.98
CA THR A 76 7.67 -7.76 -10.40
C THR A 76 8.89 -6.95 -9.98
N MET A 77 9.79 -7.57 -9.23
CA MET A 77 11.07 -6.94 -8.86
C MET A 77 11.92 -6.59 -10.08
N ASP A 78 11.75 -7.32 -11.20
CA ASP A 78 12.39 -7.09 -12.50
C ASP A 78 11.66 -6.07 -13.37
N GLY A 79 10.60 -5.44 -12.86
CA GLY A 79 9.85 -4.40 -13.56
C GLY A 79 8.80 -4.91 -14.56
N ILE A 80 8.49 -6.20 -14.58
CA ILE A 80 7.44 -6.76 -15.44
C ILE A 80 6.08 -6.47 -14.81
N ARG A 81 5.17 -5.86 -15.56
CA ARG A 81 3.81 -5.56 -15.12
C ARG A 81 2.89 -6.77 -15.34
N GLU A 82 2.35 -7.30 -14.26
CA GLU A 82 1.46 -8.45 -14.26
C GLU A 82 0.04 -8.08 -13.82
N LYS A 83 -0.94 -8.79 -14.38
CA LYS A 83 -2.35 -8.59 -14.12
C LYS A 83 -2.91 -9.70 -13.24
N TYR A 84 -3.60 -9.32 -12.18
CA TYR A 84 -4.38 -10.19 -11.30
C TYR A 84 -5.84 -9.75 -11.34
N THR A 85 -6.74 -10.64 -11.74
CA THR A 85 -8.19 -10.34 -11.79
C THR A 85 -8.89 -11.09 -10.66
N ILE A 86 -9.53 -10.36 -9.77
CA ILE A 86 -10.13 -10.85 -8.54
C ILE A 86 -11.63 -10.55 -8.56
N PRO A 87 -12.50 -11.55 -8.39
CA PRO A 87 -13.92 -11.31 -8.11
C PRO A 87 -14.08 -10.53 -6.79
N THR A 88 -14.93 -9.50 -6.79
CA THR A 88 -15.11 -8.58 -5.63
C THR A 88 -15.65 -9.27 -4.37
N ASN A 89 -16.29 -10.44 -4.53
CA ASN A 89 -16.76 -11.27 -3.43
C ASN A 89 -15.77 -12.36 -3.00
N SER A 90 -14.58 -12.40 -3.58
CA SER A 90 -13.56 -13.39 -3.21
C SER A 90 -13.08 -13.17 -1.78
N VAL A 91 -12.79 -14.29 -1.13
CA VAL A 91 -12.24 -14.36 0.22
C VAL A 91 -11.12 -15.38 0.28
N ILE A 92 -10.21 -15.24 1.21
CA ILE A 92 -9.17 -16.22 1.44
C ILE A 92 -9.72 -17.29 2.39
N LYS A 93 -9.60 -18.58 2.02
CA LYS A 93 -10.05 -19.70 2.85
C LYS A 93 -9.40 -19.65 4.23
N GLY A 94 -10.24 -19.73 5.27
CA GLY A 94 -9.83 -19.62 6.67
C GLY A 94 -9.85 -18.20 7.24
N TYR A 95 -10.10 -17.17 6.39
CA TYR A 95 -10.15 -15.75 6.81
C TYR A 95 -11.45 -15.07 6.36
N GLU A 96 -12.47 -15.85 6.02
CA GLU A 96 -13.76 -15.36 5.53
C GLU A 96 -14.33 -14.27 6.44
N LYS A 97 -14.34 -14.51 7.76
CA LYS A 97 -14.84 -13.54 8.76
C LYS A 97 -14.08 -12.21 8.79
N VAL A 98 -12.82 -12.22 8.41
CA VAL A 98 -12.00 -11.01 8.38
C VAL A 98 -12.27 -10.24 7.10
N PHE A 99 -12.36 -10.94 5.95
CA PHE A 99 -12.76 -10.32 4.68
C PHE A 99 -14.18 -9.78 4.70
N GLU A 100 -15.10 -10.42 5.41
CA GLU A 100 -16.45 -9.90 5.66
C GLU A 100 -16.43 -8.54 6.40
N LYS A 101 -15.44 -8.33 7.28
CA LYS A 101 -15.27 -7.06 8.00
C LYS A 101 -14.65 -5.95 7.15
N GLN A 102 -13.97 -6.27 6.06
CA GLN A 102 -13.40 -5.29 5.14
C GLN A 102 -14.45 -4.93 4.08
N PRO A 103 -15.21 -3.84 4.26
CA PRO A 103 -16.28 -3.48 3.33
C PRO A 103 -15.73 -2.91 2.02
N ASN A 104 -14.47 -2.44 2.01
CA ASN A 104 -13.86 -1.84 0.83
C ASN A 104 -13.37 -2.92 -0.14
N GLU A 105 -14.11 -3.09 -1.24
CA GLU A 105 -13.81 -4.12 -2.25
C GLU A 105 -12.49 -3.85 -3.00
N ILE A 106 -12.05 -2.60 -3.13
CA ILE A 106 -10.76 -2.26 -3.73
C ILE A 106 -9.64 -2.81 -2.85
N VAL A 107 -9.69 -2.53 -1.55
CA VAL A 107 -8.71 -3.05 -0.59
C VAL A 107 -8.67 -4.56 -0.64
N ARG A 108 -9.83 -5.24 -0.55
CA ARG A 108 -9.89 -6.71 -0.64
C ARG A 108 -9.26 -7.25 -1.91
N SER A 109 -9.55 -6.62 -3.05
CA SER A 109 -9.01 -7.07 -4.34
C SER A 109 -7.51 -6.87 -4.44
N VAL A 110 -6.98 -5.79 -3.87
CA VAL A 110 -5.53 -5.56 -3.80
C VAL A 110 -4.86 -6.57 -2.89
N ASP A 111 -5.39 -6.82 -1.68
CA ASP A 111 -4.89 -7.84 -0.75
C ASP A 111 -4.80 -9.22 -1.41
N LEU A 112 -5.88 -9.62 -2.07
CA LEU A 112 -5.92 -10.90 -2.78
C LEU A 112 -4.94 -10.96 -3.95
N SER A 113 -4.77 -9.85 -4.68
CA SER A 113 -3.80 -9.77 -5.78
C SER A 113 -2.35 -9.89 -5.29
N VAL A 114 -2.03 -9.25 -4.17
CA VAL A 114 -0.72 -9.37 -3.52
C VAL A 114 -0.48 -10.81 -3.04
N ASN A 115 -1.49 -11.44 -2.44
CA ASN A 115 -1.40 -12.83 -2.01
C ASN A 115 -1.14 -13.78 -3.19
N GLU A 116 -1.82 -13.61 -4.33
CA GLU A 116 -1.57 -14.42 -5.53
C GLU A 116 -0.19 -14.15 -6.13
N TYR A 117 0.26 -12.88 -6.13
CA TYR A 117 1.61 -12.51 -6.52
C TYR A 117 2.67 -13.24 -5.66
N GLU A 118 2.54 -13.18 -4.35
CA GLU A 118 3.50 -13.77 -3.42
C GLU A 118 3.53 -15.30 -3.50
N LYS A 119 2.38 -15.95 -3.68
CA LYS A 119 2.30 -17.38 -3.96
C LYS A 119 3.07 -17.76 -5.22
N LYS A 120 2.89 -16.97 -6.31
CA LYS A 120 3.55 -17.20 -7.59
C LYS A 120 5.07 -17.08 -7.49
N TYR A 121 5.56 -16.04 -6.85
CA TYR A 121 6.99 -15.75 -6.77
C TYR A 121 7.67 -16.33 -5.54
N LYS A 122 6.93 -16.99 -4.65
CA LYS A 122 7.42 -17.58 -3.38
C LYS A 122 8.24 -16.56 -2.57
N THR A 123 7.83 -15.30 -2.61
CA THR A 123 8.45 -14.24 -1.83
C THR A 123 8.27 -14.57 -0.34
N LYS A 124 9.34 -14.42 0.44
CA LYS A 124 9.26 -14.60 1.88
C LYS A 124 8.95 -13.25 2.52
N PRO A 125 8.05 -13.19 3.52
CA PRO A 125 7.89 -11.97 4.29
C PRO A 125 9.23 -11.63 4.97
N LEU A 126 9.57 -10.35 5.02
CA LEU A 126 10.86 -9.88 5.52
C LEU A 126 11.05 -10.16 7.01
N VAL A 127 9.96 -10.35 7.74
CA VAL A 127 9.95 -10.60 9.18
C VAL A 127 9.62 -12.08 9.45
N SER A 128 10.40 -12.97 8.86
CA SER A 128 10.25 -14.44 9.01
C SER A 128 10.49 -14.97 10.44
N ASN A 129 10.88 -14.13 11.38
CA ASN A 129 11.19 -14.51 12.77
C ASN A 129 10.06 -14.22 13.77
N ILE A 130 8.97 -13.59 13.34
CA ILE A 130 7.77 -13.52 14.18
C ILE A 130 7.07 -14.87 14.00
N ARG A 131 7.33 -15.76 14.98
CA ARG A 131 6.67 -17.06 15.12
C ARG A 131 5.21 -16.82 15.49
N ASP A 132 4.37 -16.56 14.52
CA ASP A 132 2.95 -16.68 14.68
C ASP A 132 2.45 -17.91 13.95
N ASN A 133 1.49 -18.59 14.56
CA ASN A 133 0.84 -19.80 14.08
C ASN A 133 0.03 -19.60 12.78
N PHE A 134 0.33 -18.58 12.00
CA PHE A 134 -0.29 -18.21 10.74
C PHE A 134 0.58 -18.64 9.57
N ASN A 135 0.85 -19.95 9.48
CA ASN A 135 1.79 -20.53 8.51
C ASN A 135 1.41 -20.35 7.03
N ASP A 136 0.24 -19.79 6.69
CA ASP A 136 -0.26 -19.73 5.31
C ASP A 136 -0.33 -18.32 4.69
N TYR A 137 -0.03 -17.26 5.45
CA TYR A 137 -0.12 -15.87 4.98
C TYR A 137 1.26 -15.25 4.78
N LYS A 138 1.67 -15.15 3.52
CA LYS A 138 2.99 -14.62 3.16
C LYS A 138 3.02 -13.11 3.00
N PHE A 139 1.87 -12.45 2.83
CA PHE A 139 1.80 -10.99 2.65
C PHE A 139 1.72 -10.22 3.96
N GLU A 140 1.51 -10.88 5.09
CA GLU A 140 1.57 -10.23 6.39
C GLU A 140 3.01 -9.80 6.71
N PHE A 141 3.14 -8.62 7.33
CA PHE A 141 4.43 -8.07 7.77
C PHE A 141 5.45 -7.77 6.66
N ASN A 142 5.02 -7.51 5.44
CA ASN A 142 5.92 -7.05 4.39
C ASN A 142 6.30 -5.56 4.59
N LEU A 143 7.33 -5.10 3.87
CA LEU A 143 7.76 -3.71 3.94
C LEU A 143 6.94 -2.83 2.99
N PRO A 144 6.54 -1.62 3.42
CA PRO A 144 5.84 -0.67 2.57
C PRO A 144 6.58 -0.35 1.27
N SER A 145 7.91 -0.22 1.31
CA SER A 145 8.74 0.04 0.13
C SER A 145 8.58 -1.01 -0.95
N ASN A 146 8.47 -2.29 -0.58
CA ASN A 146 8.23 -3.38 -1.52
C ASN A 146 6.88 -3.23 -2.20
N PHE A 147 5.81 -2.98 -1.42
CA PHE A 147 4.49 -2.80 -2.01
C PHE A 147 4.39 -1.50 -2.82
N MET A 148 5.02 -0.42 -2.38
CA MET A 148 5.15 0.81 -3.15
C MET A 148 5.77 0.57 -4.52
N LYS A 149 6.85 -0.20 -4.57
CA LYS A 149 7.50 -0.60 -5.83
C LYS A 149 6.57 -1.50 -6.66
N MET A 150 5.91 -2.47 -6.05
CA MET A 150 4.98 -3.37 -6.74
C MET A 150 3.82 -2.61 -7.38
N ILE A 151 3.23 -1.62 -6.71
CA ILE A 151 2.06 -0.90 -7.22
C ILE A 151 2.43 0.22 -8.19
N SER A 152 3.60 0.84 -8.07
CA SER A 152 4.00 1.99 -8.89
C SER A 152 4.96 1.64 -10.03
N GLY A 153 5.71 0.54 -9.91
CA GLY A 153 6.84 0.21 -10.78
C GLY A 153 8.08 1.07 -10.56
N LYS A 154 8.05 1.99 -9.57
CA LYS A 154 9.14 2.92 -9.26
C LYS A 154 9.75 2.61 -7.89
N ASN A 155 11.03 2.90 -7.73
CA ASN A 155 11.68 2.76 -6.43
C ASN A 155 11.28 3.94 -5.52
N PRO A 156 10.76 3.69 -4.29
CA PRO A 156 10.52 4.75 -3.33
C PRO A 156 11.81 5.30 -2.73
N HIS A 157 11.76 6.50 -2.16
CA HIS A 157 12.76 6.93 -1.19
C HIS A 157 12.63 6.07 0.05
N VAL A 158 13.76 5.60 0.58
CA VAL A 158 13.80 4.73 1.77
C VAL A 158 14.93 5.14 2.69
N ILE A 159 14.63 5.34 3.98
CA ILE A 159 15.63 5.59 5.02
C ILE A 159 15.41 4.58 6.15
N GLY A 160 16.47 3.90 6.60
CA GLY A 160 16.49 3.05 7.77
C GLY A 160 16.07 1.58 7.55
N GLU A 161 15.53 1.22 6.38
CA GLU A 161 14.96 -0.10 6.11
C GLU A 161 16.00 -1.24 6.10
N THR A 162 17.24 -0.95 5.74
CA THR A 162 18.30 -1.96 5.63
C THR A 162 18.78 -2.50 6.97
N ASN A 163 18.52 -1.78 8.06
CA ASN A 163 18.88 -2.21 9.42
C ASN A 163 17.80 -1.82 10.44
N LEU A 164 16.80 -2.67 10.58
CA LEU A 164 15.67 -2.46 11.49
C LEU A 164 16.04 -2.51 13.00
N ASN A 165 17.29 -2.82 13.35
CA ASN A 165 17.77 -2.71 14.73
C ASN A 165 18.09 -1.26 15.12
N LEU A 166 18.38 -0.40 14.15
CA LEU A 166 18.64 1.02 14.37
C LEU A 166 17.33 1.80 14.35
N ASP A 167 17.26 2.88 15.09
CA ASP A 167 16.20 3.89 14.97
C ASP A 167 16.64 5.02 14.01
N LEU A 168 15.71 5.92 13.71
CA LEU A 168 15.98 7.01 12.77
C LEU A 168 16.99 8.04 13.29
N THR A 169 17.36 8.00 14.56
CA THR A 169 18.46 8.87 15.08
C THR A 169 19.78 8.57 14.40
N SER A 170 19.99 7.32 13.98
CA SER A 170 21.18 6.91 13.22
C SER A 170 21.24 7.52 11.81
N TYR A 171 20.11 8.00 11.31
CA TYR A 171 19.93 8.61 9.97
C TYR A 171 19.45 10.06 10.08
N LYS A 172 19.70 10.73 11.21
CA LYS A 172 19.12 12.03 11.54
C LYS A 172 19.26 13.07 10.42
N ASN A 173 20.44 13.20 9.83
CA ASN A 173 20.67 14.20 8.78
C ASN A 173 19.82 13.92 7.53
N GLU A 174 19.77 12.66 7.08
CA GLU A 174 18.98 12.25 5.92
C GLU A 174 17.47 12.46 6.18
N VAL A 175 17.01 12.12 7.38
CA VAL A 175 15.60 12.31 7.78
C VAL A 175 15.25 13.79 7.83
N ILE A 176 16.11 14.64 8.38
CA ILE A 176 15.86 16.08 8.44
C ILE A 176 15.82 16.71 7.03
N GLU A 177 16.70 16.31 6.12
CA GLU A 177 16.62 16.76 4.73
C GLU A 177 15.33 16.29 4.03
N LEU A 178 14.92 15.05 4.27
CA LEU A 178 13.63 14.54 3.78
C LEU A 178 12.46 15.38 4.34
N PHE A 179 12.45 15.66 5.62
CA PHE A 179 11.41 16.45 6.28
C PHE A 179 11.38 17.90 5.78
N LYS A 180 12.52 18.51 5.51
CA LYS A 180 12.59 19.84 4.86
C LYS A 180 11.90 19.85 3.50
N ARG A 181 12.11 18.79 2.72
CA ARG A 181 11.46 18.65 1.43
C ARG A 181 9.96 18.41 1.57
N MET A 182 9.53 17.54 2.52
CA MET A 182 8.12 17.33 2.81
C MET A 182 7.39 18.59 3.26
N ASP A 183 8.00 19.36 4.17
CA ASP A 183 7.44 20.60 4.66
C ASP A 183 7.29 21.64 3.55
N LYS A 184 8.28 21.73 2.64
CA LYS A 184 8.23 22.63 1.50
C LYS A 184 7.19 22.21 0.45
N GLU A 185 7.15 20.96 0.05
CA GLU A 185 6.31 20.48 -1.05
C GLU A 185 4.85 20.24 -0.62
N LYS A 186 4.59 19.93 0.66
CA LYS A 186 3.27 19.63 1.27
C LYS A 186 2.49 18.50 0.58
N LYS A 187 2.94 18.00 -0.59
CA LYS A 187 2.31 16.93 -1.37
C LYS A 187 3.26 15.77 -1.50
N HIS A 188 3.08 14.81 -0.64
CA HIS A 188 3.94 13.62 -0.58
C HIS A 188 3.13 12.38 -0.19
N SER A 189 3.68 11.19 -0.51
CA SER A 189 3.12 9.88 -0.22
C SER A 189 4.14 9.09 0.61
N PHE A 190 4.30 9.44 1.90
CA PHE A 190 5.25 8.81 2.78
C PHE A 190 4.58 8.10 3.95
N VAL A 191 5.18 6.99 4.34
CA VAL A 191 4.85 6.21 5.53
C VAL A 191 6.07 6.10 6.43
N ILE A 192 5.81 5.88 7.71
CA ILE A 192 6.84 5.72 8.74
C ILE A 192 6.48 4.51 9.61
N SER A 193 7.46 3.72 10.03
CA SER A 193 7.20 2.48 10.75
C SER A 193 7.91 2.40 12.09
N THR A 194 7.19 1.89 13.09
CA THR A 194 7.79 1.49 14.37
C THR A 194 8.55 0.18 14.22
N GLY A 195 9.38 -0.13 15.22
CA GLY A 195 10.01 -1.43 15.39
C GLY A 195 9.44 -2.16 16.61
N ALA A 196 10.33 -2.77 17.38
CA ALA A 196 9.99 -3.45 18.63
C ALA A 196 9.57 -2.50 19.77
N LYS A 197 9.69 -1.18 19.58
CA LYS A 197 9.12 -0.19 20.51
C LYS A 197 7.78 0.26 19.94
N PRO A 198 6.69 0.05 20.67
CA PRO A 198 5.37 0.42 20.15
C PRO A 198 5.15 1.94 20.25
N LEU A 199 4.44 2.47 19.28
CA LEU A 199 3.63 3.65 19.43
C LEU A 199 2.19 3.13 19.62
N ASP A 200 1.47 3.60 20.59
CA ASP A 200 0.09 3.12 20.90
C ASP A 200 -0.07 1.62 21.18
N GLY A 201 0.99 0.96 21.63
CA GLY A 201 0.94 -0.47 21.88
C GLY A 201 1.10 -1.35 20.62
N HIS A 202 1.34 -0.77 19.44
CA HIS A 202 1.49 -1.51 18.18
C HIS A 202 2.97 -1.65 17.80
N TYR A 203 3.46 -2.87 17.88
CA TYR A 203 4.80 -3.26 17.41
C TYR A 203 4.81 -3.43 15.90
N TRP A 204 5.91 -3.11 15.24
CA TRP A 204 6.10 -3.34 13.80
C TRP A 204 4.95 -2.80 12.97
N HIS A 205 4.48 -1.60 13.29
CA HIS A 205 3.32 -1.01 12.68
C HIS A 205 3.69 0.16 11.77
N VAL A 206 2.90 0.36 10.72
CA VAL A 206 3.11 1.40 9.71
C VAL A 206 2.08 2.50 9.86
N TYR A 207 2.53 3.73 9.79
CA TYR A 207 1.73 4.95 9.90
C TYR A 207 1.88 5.78 8.63
N VAL A 208 0.81 6.45 8.23
CA VAL A 208 0.86 7.50 7.19
C VAL A 208 1.42 8.77 7.81
N ILE A 209 2.40 9.39 7.16
CA ILE A 209 2.82 10.75 7.50
C ILE A 209 1.80 11.71 6.89
N GLN A 210 1.07 12.44 7.74
CA GLN A 210 0.08 13.41 7.31
C GLN A 210 0.66 14.79 7.13
N GLU A 211 1.55 15.18 8.03
CA GLU A 211 2.14 16.51 8.04
C GLU A 211 3.53 16.48 8.67
N VAL A 212 4.43 17.29 8.14
CA VAL A 212 5.68 17.72 8.77
C VAL A 212 5.63 19.23 8.88
N ASP A 213 5.88 19.77 10.07
CA ASP A 213 5.94 21.18 10.38
C ASP A 213 7.25 21.49 11.10
N LEU A 214 8.22 22.01 10.33
CA LEU A 214 9.55 22.30 10.87
C LEU A 214 9.58 23.54 11.76
N GLU A 215 8.66 24.48 11.56
CA GLU A 215 8.57 25.68 12.41
C GLU A 215 8.14 25.29 13.84
N LYS A 216 7.20 24.34 13.93
CA LYS A 216 6.75 23.76 15.21
C LYS A 216 7.59 22.61 15.70
N ASN A 217 8.55 22.14 14.91
CA ASN A 217 9.38 20.96 15.19
C ASN A 217 8.53 19.70 15.42
N THR A 218 7.50 19.48 14.56
CA THR A 218 6.56 18.37 14.74
C THR A 218 6.33 17.55 13.47
N ILE A 219 5.90 16.29 13.68
CA ILE A 219 5.38 15.39 12.67
C ILE A 219 4.03 14.84 13.14
N THR A 220 3.04 14.81 12.25
CA THR A 220 1.73 14.20 12.50
C THR A 220 1.61 12.90 11.73
N VAL A 221 1.35 11.82 12.42
CA VAL A 221 1.21 10.47 11.87
C VAL A 221 -0.17 9.88 12.20
N LYS A 222 -0.66 8.99 11.33
CA LYS A 222 -1.95 8.32 11.49
C LYS A 222 -1.84 6.83 11.16
N GLU A 223 -2.44 6.00 11.97
CA GLU A 223 -2.56 4.57 11.72
C GLU A 223 -3.93 4.19 11.14
N LYS A 224 -4.05 2.98 10.57
CA LYS A 224 -5.26 2.51 9.87
C LYS A 224 -6.30 1.79 10.75
N ARG A 225 -6.03 1.57 12.02
CA ARG A 225 -6.99 0.91 12.94
C ARG A 225 -8.08 1.84 13.47
N GLY A 226 -8.00 3.11 13.10
CA GLY A 226 -9.02 4.11 13.43
C GLY A 226 -8.68 5.00 14.62
N ASN A 227 -7.43 4.98 15.07
CA ASN A 227 -6.95 5.92 16.07
C ASN A 227 -6.88 7.34 15.50
N LYS A 228 -6.92 8.32 16.40
CA LYS A 228 -6.74 9.72 16.03
C LYS A 228 -5.30 9.94 15.56
N PRO A 229 -5.07 10.89 14.63
CA PRO A 229 -3.72 11.33 14.32
C PRO A 229 -2.96 11.72 15.59
N GLN A 230 -1.67 11.40 15.61
CA GLN A 230 -0.77 11.72 16.72
C GLN A 230 0.28 12.68 16.21
N THR A 231 0.53 13.71 17.00
CA THR A 231 1.59 14.68 16.74
C THR A 231 2.74 14.43 17.73
N LEU A 232 3.92 14.23 17.20
CA LEU A 232 5.16 14.00 17.92
C LEU A 232 6.13 15.13 17.60
N THR A 233 7.06 15.41 18.51
CA THR A 233 8.24 16.18 18.13
C THR A 233 9.12 15.37 17.17
N ILE A 234 9.91 16.05 16.34
CA ILE A 234 10.82 15.37 15.41
C ILE A 234 11.81 14.49 16.18
N ASP A 235 12.33 14.94 17.32
CA ASP A 235 13.25 14.15 18.15
C ASP A 235 12.58 12.89 18.74
N GLU A 236 11.30 12.95 19.13
CA GLU A 236 10.53 11.76 19.54
C GLU A 236 10.32 10.82 18.37
N ALA A 237 9.98 11.33 17.20
CA ALA A 237 9.80 10.52 15.99
C ALA A 237 11.09 9.78 15.61
N LEU A 238 12.24 10.46 15.63
CA LEU A 238 13.54 9.85 15.35
C LEU A 238 13.88 8.68 16.29
N LYS A 239 13.48 8.75 17.55
CA LYS A 239 13.72 7.70 18.57
C LYS A 239 12.69 6.55 18.49
N THR A 240 11.48 6.84 18.01
CA THR A 240 10.35 5.91 18.00
C THR A 240 10.36 5.03 16.75
N PHE A 241 10.62 5.64 15.59
CA PHE A 241 10.49 4.97 14.31
C PHE A 241 11.81 4.37 13.82
N LYS A 242 11.69 3.39 12.92
CA LYS A 242 12.81 2.61 12.38
C LYS A 242 13.11 2.91 10.94
N PHE A 243 12.08 3.18 10.15
CA PHE A 243 12.26 3.53 8.75
C PHE A 243 11.15 4.44 8.22
N ILE A 244 11.45 5.10 7.11
CA ILE A 244 10.54 5.90 6.30
C ILE A 244 10.62 5.40 4.87
N ALA A 245 9.47 5.29 4.19
CA ALA A 245 9.42 4.99 2.76
C ALA A 245 8.34 5.83 2.07
N GLY A 246 8.57 6.23 0.82
CA GLY A 246 7.56 6.98 0.07
C GLY A 246 8.04 7.70 -1.17
N TYR A 247 7.15 8.56 -1.69
CA TYR A 247 7.36 9.36 -2.89
C TYR A 247 6.98 10.82 -2.65
N PHE A 248 7.70 11.70 -3.28
CA PHE A 248 7.16 13.03 -3.59
C PHE A 248 6.22 12.94 -4.80
N ASN A 249 5.32 13.91 -4.94
CA ASN A 249 4.37 13.88 -6.06
C ASN A 249 5.09 13.86 -7.42
N SER A 250 6.20 14.59 -7.53
CA SER A 250 7.05 14.66 -8.73
C SER A 250 7.72 13.32 -9.08
N ASP A 251 8.04 12.48 -8.11
CA ASP A 251 8.69 11.18 -8.36
C ASP A 251 7.76 10.21 -9.12
N LEU A 252 6.45 10.43 -9.03
CA LEU A 252 5.41 9.63 -9.68
C LEU A 252 4.98 10.21 -11.05
N GLU A 253 5.56 11.32 -11.49
CA GLU A 253 5.36 11.82 -12.86
C GLU A 253 5.94 10.83 -13.87
N LYS A 254 5.26 10.69 -15.02
CA LYS A 254 5.69 9.83 -16.15
C LYS A 254 6.79 10.47 -16.95
#